data_bb46ca970927a3ef387a714f5a70fae8
#
_entry.id   bb46ca970927a3ef387a714f5a70fae8
#
_cell.length_a   1.000
_cell.length_b   1.000
_cell.length_c   1.000
_cell.angle_alpha   90.00
_cell.angle_beta   90.00
_cell.angle_gamma   90.00
#
_symmetry.space_group_name_H-M   'P 1'
#
loop_
_entity.id
_entity.type
_entity.pdbx_description
1 polymer ?
#
loop_
_entity_poly.entity_id
_entity_poly.type
_entity_poly.pdbx_seq_one_letter_code
_entity_poly.pdbx_strand_id
1 'polypeptide(L)'
;MTERYNVQASTILGDNYKITNIEASDYNPNIDNSITVTITVTDVYGDAISDESVTVTASEGNFTQLDGSSITAAATVTGTTNSSGQFTLTYTCSEWGLITFSANNTNIQIRVTGFKVVTQTNQTYYRGEDIVHFRLHQNSSVTIPTTWKDLGNYVGASARPDDTVQFIEQYGSVILRIKSNGNLEARSLTGSSVTASSLIAYVNWKI
;
A
#
# COMPACT_ATOMS: atom_id res chain seq x y z
N MET A 1 11.88 39.67 40.29
CA MET A 1 10.58 40.00 39.66
C MET A 1 10.31 39.02 38.51
N THR A 2 10.44 37.71 38.77
CA THR A 2 10.35 36.64 37.73
C THR A 2 9.26 35.59 38.03
N GLU A 3 8.52 35.72 39.10
CA GLU A 3 7.52 34.69 39.49
C GLU A 3 6.08 34.99 39.05
N ARG A 4 5.80 36.14 38.45
CA ARG A 4 4.41 36.52 38.11
C ARG A 4 3.93 36.06 36.73
N TYR A 5 4.83 35.61 35.87
CA TYR A 5 4.43 35.19 34.51
C TYR A 5 4.00 33.71 34.38
N ASN A 6 4.49 32.82 35.27
CA ASN A 6 4.14 31.39 35.21
C ASN A 6 2.73 31.11 35.73
N VAL A 7 2.20 31.93 36.65
CA VAL A 7 0.85 31.71 37.20
C VAL A 7 -0.27 32.08 36.21
N GLN A 8 0.01 32.94 35.23
CA GLN A 8 -1.00 33.35 34.24
C GLN A 8 -1.15 32.38 33.06
N ALA A 9 -0.12 31.64 32.72
CA ALA A 9 -0.19 30.67 31.62
C ALA A 9 -1.04 29.45 31.99
N SER A 10 -0.89 28.93 33.22
CA SER A 10 -1.71 27.80 33.72
C SER A 10 -3.19 28.17 33.88
N THR A 11 -3.49 29.43 34.20
CA THR A 11 -4.87 29.91 34.36
C THR A 11 -5.59 30.11 33.00
N ILE A 12 -4.83 30.34 31.92
CA ILE A 12 -5.39 30.59 30.57
C ILE A 12 -5.65 29.27 29.84
N LEU A 13 -4.82 28.24 30.05
CA LEU A 13 -4.94 26.96 29.36
C LEU A 13 -5.73 25.90 30.16
N GLY A 14 -5.89 26.09 31.48
CA GLY A 14 -6.49 25.12 32.40
C GLY A 14 -5.60 23.89 32.62
N ASP A 15 -5.63 23.32 33.82
CA ASP A 15 -4.85 22.11 34.20
C ASP A 15 -5.26 20.84 33.42
N ASN A 16 -6.27 20.93 32.54
CA ASN A 16 -6.82 19.82 31.75
C ASN A 16 -6.49 19.92 30.25
N TYR A 17 -5.63 20.84 29.81
CA TYR A 17 -5.27 20.90 28.40
C TYR A 17 -4.30 19.76 28.06
N LYS A 18 -4.72 18.88 27.15
CA LYS A 18 -3.97 17.70 26.72
C LYS A 18 -3.45 17.88 25.30
N ILE A 19 -2.22 17.51 25.11
CA ILE A 19 -1.55 17.53 23.80
C ILE A 19 -1.43 16.08 23.35
N THR A 20 -2.03 15.77 22.20
CA THR A 20 -1.91 14.45 21.56
C THR A 20 -0.88 14.55 20.43
N ASN A 21 0.08 13.64 20.40
CA ASN A 21 1.04 13.47 19.31
C ASN A 21 0.86 12.11 18.68
N ILE A 22 1.06 12.03 17.36
CA ILE A 22 1.04 10.79 16.57
C ILE A 22 2.38 10.67 15.86
N GLU A 23 3.02 9.51 15.95
CA GLU A 23 4.26 9.20 15.23
C GLU A 23 4.12 7.86 14.51
N ALA A 24 4.67 7.76 13.32
CA ALA A 24 4.78 6.51 12.57
C ALA A 24 6.23 6.04 12.50
N SER A 25 6.47 4.75 12.66
CA SER A 25 7.82 4.17 12.55
C SER A 25 8.41 4.26 11.13
N ASP A 26 7.55 4.41 10.12
CA ASP A 26 7.91 4.64 8.72
C ASP A 26 6.85 5.55 8.07
N TYR A 27 7.30 6.61 7.43
CA TYR A 27 6.43 7.57 6.72
C TYR A 27 6.27 7.24 5.23
N ASN A 28 7.03 6.25 4.72
CA ASN A 28 6.95 5.79 3.33
C ASN A 28 6.96 4.25 3.24
N PRO A 29 6.06 3.56 3.95
CA PRO A 29 6.04 2.11 3.96
C PRO A 29 5.71 1.54 2.57
N ASN A 30 6.24 0.35 2.30
CA ASN A 30 5.77 -0.42 1.15
C ASN A 30 4.37 -0.99 1.43
N ILE A 31 3.59 -1.12 0.36
CA ILE A 31 2.27 -1.77 0.43
C ILE A 31 2.37 -3.16 1.07
N ASP A 32 1.34 -3.52 1.82
CA ASP A 32 1.21 -4.73 2.62
C ASP A 32 2.24 -4.86 3.77
N ASN A 33 3.15 -3.89 3.96
CA ASN A 33 3.99 -3.85 5.13
C ASN A 33 3.23 -3.30 6.34
N SER A 34 3.59 -3.81 7.52
CA SER A 34 3.08 -3.28 8.78
C SER A 34 4.05 -2.25 9.35
N ILE A 35 3.49 -1.19 9.92
CA ILE A 35 4.22 -0.15 10.66
C ILE A 35 3.64 0.01 12.06
N THR A 36 4.44 0.56 12.97
CA THR A 36 3.97 0.97 14.29
C THR A 36 3.55 2.43 14.27
N VAL A 37 2.37 2.72 14.79
CA VAL A 37 1.88 4.08 15.06
C VAL A 37 1.85 4.27 16.57
N THR A 38 2.59 5.24 17.08
CA THR A 38 2.67 5.57 18.49
C THR A 38 1.85 6.81 18.77
N ILE A 39 0.99 6.73 19.76
CA ILE A 39 0.21 7.84 20.29
C ILE A 39 0.81 8.25 21.61
N THR A 40 1.07 9.53 21.81
CA THR A 40 1.57 10.10 23.05
C THR A 40 0.64 11.22 23.50
N VAL A 41 0.25 11.21 24.78
CA VAL A 41 -0.55 12.28 25.39
C VAL A 41 0.22 12.88 26.56
N THR A 42 0.39 14.20 26.51
CA THR A 42 1.04 14.98 27.57
C THR A 42 0.16 16.15 27.98
N ASP A 43 0.46 16.73 29.12
CA ASP A 43 -0.04 18.05 29.49
C ASP A 43 0.75 19.15 28.79
N VAL A 44 0.44 20.40 29.08
CA VAL A 44 1.12 21.60 28.52
C VAL A 44 2.58 21.77 28.96
N TYR A 45 3.01 21.05 30.00
CA TYR A 45 4.38 21.09 30.51
C TYR A 45 5.24 19.95 29.93
N GLY A 46 4.61 19.03 29.19
CA GLY A 46 5.25 17.84 28.61
C GLY A 46 5.21 16.62 29.52
N ASP A 47 4.50 16.68 30.64
CA ASP A 47 4.36 15.55 31.54
C ASP A 47 3.36 14.53 30.98
N ALA A 48 3.68 13.26 31.11
CA ALA A 48 2.89 12.15 30.58
C ALA A 48 1.52 12.04 31.25
N ILE A 49 0.46 11.86 30.47
CA ILE A 49 -0.88 11.60 30.97
C ILE A 49 -1.21 10.12 30.79
N SER A 50 -1.31 9.39 31.89
CA SER A 50 -1.75 7.99 31.92
C SER A 50 -3.27 7.86 31.90
N ASP A 51 -3.73 6.65 31.55
CA ASP A 51 -5.15 6.27 31.57
C ASP A 51 -6.06 7.15 30.68
N GLU A 52 -5.46 7.86 29.73
CA GLU A 52 -6.20 8.65 28.76
C GLU A 52 -6.69 7.81 27.60
N SER A 53 -8.01 7.87 27.35
CA SER A 53 -8.63 7.16 26.24
C SER A 53 -8.57 8.02 24.97
N VAL A 54 -7.93 7.51 23.92
CA VAL A 54 -7.80 8.21 22.62
C VAL A 54 -8.26 7.33 21.48
N THR A 55 -9.13 7.85 20.65
CA THR A 55 -9.57 7.20 19.41
C THR A 55 -8.70 7.65 18.24
N VAL A 56 -8.12 6.67 17.53
CA VAL A 56 -7.29 6.88 16.34
C VAL A 56 -8.02 6.35 15.13
N THR A 57 -8.04 7.13 14.05
CA THR A 57 -8.67 6.75 12.78
C THR A 57 -7.65 6.84 11.65
N ALA A 58 -7.58 5.82 10.81
CA ALA A 58 -6.87 5.82 9.52
C ALA A 58 -7.86 6.10 8.39
N SER A 59 -7.47 6.93 7.41
CA SER A 59 -8.32 7.22 6.24
C SER A 59 -8.51 5.99 5.35
N GLU A 60 -7.53 5.09 5.31
CA GLU A 60 -7.55 3.82 4.58
C GLU A 60 -6.74 2.76 5.34
N GLY A 61 -6.93 1.47 5.03
CA GLY A 61 -6.24 0.37 5.69
C GLY A 61 -6.78 0.07 7.08
N ASN A 62 -6.05 -0.74 7.86
CA ASN A 62 -6.53 -1.21 9.16
C ASN A 62 -5.42 -1.29 10.21
N PHE A 63 -5.80 -1.02 11.44
CA PHE A 63 -5.04 -1.40 12.61
C PHE A 63 -5.32 -2.86 12.94
N THR A 64 -4.28 -3.62 13.27
CA THR A 64 -4.34 -5.07 13.52
C THR A 64 -3.89 -5.48 14.92
N GLN A 65 -3.19 -4.57 15.62
CA GLN A 65 -2.76 -4.79 17.01
C GLN A 65 -2.88 -3.49 17.82
N LEU A 66 -3.15 -3.64 19.10
CA LEU A 66 -3.07 -2.61 20.14
C LEU A 66 -2.11 -3.10 21.23
N ASP A 67 -1.03 -2.34 21.48
CA ASP A 67 0.03 -2.68 22.45
C ASP A 67 0.58 -4.11 22.28
N GLY A 68 0.79 -4.51 21.02
CA GLY A 68 1.27 -5.84 20.65
C GLY A 68 0.23 -6.97 20.73
N SER A 69 -0.97 -6.69 21.22
CA SER A 69 -2.08 -7.66 21.26
C SER A 69 -2.92 -7.58 19.98
N SER A 70 -3.22 -8.73 19.39
CA SER A 70 -4.06 -8.79 18.18
C SER A 70 -5.48 -8.30 18.47
N ILE A 71 -6.01 -7.48 17.57
CA ILE A 71 -7.40 -6.99 17.58
C ILE A 71 -8.10 -7.37 16.28
N THR A 72 -9.41 -7.26 16.24
CA THR A 72 -10.14 -7.30 14.97
C THR A 72 -9.70 -6.12 14.13
N ALA A 73 -9.27 -6.38 12.88
CA ALA A 73 -8.79 -5.34 11.97
C ALA A 73 -9.85 -4.24 11.76
N ALA A 74 -9.48 -3.00 12.02
CA ALA A 74 -10.38 -1.86 11.96
C ALA A 74 -9.65 -0.57 11.56
N ALA A 75 -10.31 0.31 10.80
CA ALA A 75 -9.78 1.63 10.46
C ALA A 75 -9.81 2.60 11.66
N THR A 76 -10.60 2.31 12.67
CA THR A 76 -10.72 3.13 13.89
C THR A 76 -10.54 2.25 15.12
N VAL A 77 -9.64 2.65 16.01
CA VAL A 77 -9.32 1.94 17.27
C VAL A 77 -9.21 2.93 18.41
N THR A 78 -9.72 2.56 19.57
CA THR A 78 -9.54 3.33 20.80
C THR A 78 -8.52 2.61 21.68
N GLY A 79 -7.47 3.31 22.08
CA GLY A 79 -6.46 2.87 23.02
C GLY A 79 -6.47 3.70 24.30
N THR A 80 -5.78 3.19 25.34
CA THR A 80 -5.60 3.89 26.62
C THR A 80 -4.12 4.04 26.90
N THR A 81 -3.68 5.25 27.25
CA THR A 81 -2.28 5.53 27.52
C THR A 81 -1.79 4.85 28.80
N ASN A 82 -0.57 4.36 28.76
CA ASN A 82 0.15 3.77 29.90
C ASN A 82 0.77 4.87 30.79
N SER A 83 1.56 4.48 31.80
CA SER A 83 2.25 5.40 32.71
C SER A 83 3.24 6.36 32.02
N SER A 84 3.66 6.09 30.80
CA SER A 84 4.48 6.98 29.95
C SER A 84 3.64 7.88 29.05
N GLY A 85 2.32 7.90 29.21
CA GLY A 85 1.40 8.65 28.38
C GLY A 85 1.24 8.07 26.97
N GLN A 86 1.55 6.79 26.73
CA GLN A 86 1.63 6.21 25.39
C GLN A 86 0.83 4.92 25.23
N PHE A 87 0.40 4.67 24.00
CA PHE A 87 0.05 3.33 23.50
C PHE A 87 0.48 3.21 22.02
N THR A 88 0.53 1.97 21.55
CA THR A 88 0.99 1.66 20.19
C THR A 88 -0.06 0.89 19.40
N LEU A 89 -0.10 1.15 18.09
CA LEU A 89 -0.94 0.44 17.15
C LEU A 89 -0.07 -0.15 16.03
N THR A 90 -0.34 -1.39 15.62
CA THR A 90 0.22 -1.92 14.37
C THR A 90 -0.77 -1.65 13.26
N TYR A 91 -0.32 -0.95 12.23
CA TYR A 91 -1.11 -0.58 11.07
C TYR A 91 -0.61 -1.30 9.82
N THR A 92 -1.53 -1.78 8.98
CA THR A 92 -1.24 -2.39 7.68
C THR A 92 -2.17 -1.81 6.62
N CYS A 93 -1.59 -1.40 5.47
CA CYS A 93 -2.34 -0.86 4.34
C CYS A 93 -2.11 -1.69 3.08
N SER A 94 -3.19 -2.12 2.44
CA SER A 94 -3.18 -2.82 1.15
C SER A 94 -3.42 -1.90 -0.06
N GLU A 95 -3.58 -0.60 0.18
CA GLU A 95 -3.80 0.42 -0.86
C GLU A 95 -2.65 1.42 -0.91
N TRP A 96 -2.37 1.96 -2.11
CA TRP A 96 -1.34 2.98 -2.33
C TRP A 96 -1.86 4.38 -2.03
N GLY A 97 -0.96 5.32 -1.82
CA GLY A 97 -1.26 6.73 -1.72
C GLY A 97 -1.02 7.33 -0.35
N LEU A 98 -1.60 8.51 -0.12
CA LEU A 98 -1.51 9.23 1.14
C LEU A 98 -2.57 8.73 2.12
N ILE A 99 -2.10 8.24 3.26
CA ILE A 99 -2.93 7.80 4.37
C ILE A 99 -2.81 8.82 5.50
N THR A 100 -3.93 9.27 6.02
CA THR A 100 -3.99 10.19 7.16
C THR A 100 -4.36 9.41 8.42
N PHE A 101 -3.55 9.50 9.47
CA PHE A 101 -3.92 9.12 10.83
C PHE A 101 -4.39 10.34 11.58
N SER A 102 -5.53 10.25 12.25
CA SER A 102 -6.12 11.32 13.03
C SER A 102 -6.44 10.86 14.45
N ALA A 103 -6.11 11.67 15.44
CA ALA A 103 -6.48 11.47 16.84
C ALA A 103 -6.70 12.83 17.50
N ASN A 104 -7.84 13.03 18.14
CA ASN A 104 -8.25 14.32 18.69
C ASN A 104 -8.12 15.44 17.63
N ASN A 105 -7.33 16.48 17.92
CA ASN A 105 -7.08 17.64 17.04
C ASN A 105 -5.77 17.53 16.26
N THR A 106 -5.14 16.35 16.22
CA THR A 106 -3.85 16.12 15.56
C THR A 106 -4.00 15.12 14.42
N ASN A 107 -3.16 15.27 13.40
CA ASN A 107 -3.05 14.30 12.32
C ASN A 107 -1.62 14.25 11.78
N ILE A 108 -1.26 13.10 11.22
CA ILE A 108 -0.06 12.92 10.40
C ILE A 108 -0.43 12.21 9.11
N GLN A 109 0.45 12.29 8.12
CA GLN A 109 0.31 11.58 6.85
C GLN A 109 1.51 10.68 6.61
N ILE A 110 1.24 9.49 6.10
CA ILE A 110 2.25 8.59 5.53
C ILE A 110 1.94 8.40 4.04
N ARG A 111 2.94 8.04 3.24
CA ARG A 111 2.75 7.67 1.85
C ARG A 111 3.07 6.19 1.64
N VAL A 112 2.05 5.40 1.38
CA VAL A 112 2.21 3.98 1.02
C VAL A 112 2.69 3.87 -0.42
N THR A 113 3.81 3.17 -0.63
CA THR A 113 4.52 3.06 -1.91
C THR A 113 4.81 1.59 -2.26
N GLY A 114 5.71 1.36 -3.22
CA GLY A 114 6.19 0.02 -3.57
C GLY A 114 5.30 -0.72 -4.55
N PHE A 115 5.52 -2.02 -4.65
CA PHE A 115 4.84 -2.89 -5.61
C PHE A 115 4.23 -4.10 -4.93
N LYS A 116 2.98 -4.37 -5.27
CA LYS A 116 2.33 -5.64 -4.93
C LYS A 116 2.68 -6.69 -5.97
N VAL A 117 3.22 -7.81 -5.51
CA VAL A 117 3.55 -8.95 -6.38
C VAL A 117 2.32 -9.84 -6.52
N VAL A 118 1.86 -10.05 -7.74
CA VAL A 118 0.80 -10.99 -8.05
C VAL A 118 1.37 -12.11 -8.90
N THR A 119 1.45 -13.30 -8.33
CA THR A 119 1.91 -14.50 -9.03
C THR A 119 0.73 -15.36 -9.39
N GLN A 120 0.63 -15.73 -10.65
CA GLN A 120 -0.31 -16.72 -11.18
C GLN A 120 0.47 -17.80 -11.93
N THR A 121 -0.19 -18.88 -12.32
CA THR A 121 0.45 -19.93 -13.11
C THR A 121 1.07 -19.33 -14.38
N ASN A 122 2.38 -19.47 -14.57
CA ASN A 122 3.15 -18.98 -15.72
C ASN A 122 3.32 -17.46 -15.86
N GLN A 123 2.95 -16.65 -14.86
CA GLN A 123 3.13 -15.20 -14.93
C GLN A 123 3.34 -14.58 -13.55
N THR A 124 4.01 -13.45 -13.54
CA THR A 124 4.14 -12.58 -12.38
C THR A 124 4.01 -11.14 -12.83
N TYR A 125 3.22 -10.35 -12.15
CA TYR A 125 3.24 -8.91 -12.35
C TYR A 125 3.42 -8.18 -11.02
N TYR A 126 4.08 -7.04 -11.10
CA TYR A 126 4.33 -6.14 -9.99
C TYR A 126 3.47 -4.92 -10.23
N ARG A 127 2.42 -4.75 -9.42
CA ARG A 127 1.54 -3.60 -9.50
C ARG A 127 2.01 -2.54 -8.52
N GLY A 128 2.32 -1.34 -9.01
CA GLY A 128 2.50 -0.12 -8.23
C GLY A 128 1.23 0.73 -8.21
N GLU A 129 1.35 1.97 -7.72
CA GLU A 129 0.23 2.93 -7.65
C GLU A 129 -0.35 3.21 -9.04
N ASP A 130 0.48 3.53 -10.02
CA ASP A 130 0.11 3.95 -11.39
C ASP A 130 0.83 3.18 -12.49
N ILE A 131 1.55 2.11 -12.16
CA ILE A 131 2.32 1.34 -13.14
C ILE A 131 2.26 -0.15 -12.86
N VAL A 132 2.20 -0.92 -13.92
CA VAL A 132 2.30 -2.38 -13.87
C VAL A 132 3.56 -2.83 -14.61
N HIS A 133 4.38 -3.65 -13.94
CA HIS A 133 5.46 -4.40 -14.57
C HIS A 133 5.01 -5.84 -14.75
N PHE A 134 4.85 -6.27 -15.97
CA PHE A 134 4.39 -7.61 -16.30
C PHE A 134 5.55 -8.47 -16.80
N ARG A 135 5.64 -9.68 -16.25
CA ARG A 135 6.57 -10.73 -16.70
C ARG A 135 5.79 -11.97 -17.06
N LEU A 136 5.84 -12.34 -18.35
CA LEU A 136 5.38 -13.64 -18.84
C LEU A 136 6.54 -14.63 -18.82
N HIS A 137 6.29 -15.82 -18.28
CA HIS A 137 7.22 -16.94 -18.34
C HIS A 137 6.40 -18.23 -18.48
N GLN A 138 6.01 -18.55 -19.71
CA GLN A 138 5.27 -19.77 -20.02
C GLN A 138 6.25 -20.87 -20.44
N ASN A 139 6.28 -21.98 -19.70
CA ASN A 139 7.19 -23.09 -19.92
C ASN A 139 6.57 -24.25 -20.71
N SER A 140 5.33 -24.09 -21.18
CA SER A 140 4.68 -25.11 -22.01
C SER A 140 4.74 -24.75 -23.48
N SER A 141 4.94 -25.75 -24.33
CA SER A 141 4.93 -25.56 -25.78
C SER A 141 3.58 -25.04 -26.26
N VAL A 142 3.61 -23.96 -27.04
CA VAL A 142 2.42 -23.37 -27.64
C VAL A 142 2.65 -23.05 -29.13
N THR A 143 1.73 -23.43 -29.97
CA THR A 143 1.76 -23.06 -31.39
C THR A 143 1.04 -21.74 -31.58
N ILE A 144 1.79 -20.74 -32.09
CA ILE A 144 1.33 -19.38 -32.35
C ILE A 144 1.12 -19.23 -33.86
N PRO A 145 -0.12 -19.00 -34.33
CA PRO A 145 -0.42 -18.79 -35.75
C PRO A 145 -0.02 -17.38 -36.20
N THR A 146 -0.14 -17.13 -37.51
CA THR A 146 0.05 -15.80 -38.10
C THR A 146 -1.08 -14.82 -37.79
N THR A 147 -2.22 -15.31 -37.30
CA THR A 147 -3.34 -14.50 -36.79
C THR A 147 -3.30 -14.42 -35.27
N TRP A 148 -4.04 -13.48 -34.68
CA TRP A 148 -4.11 -13.37 -33.23
C TRP A 148 -4.77 -14.59 -32.61
N LYS A 149 -4.06 -15.22 -31.67
CA LYS A 149 -4.53 -16.34 -30.86
C LYS A 149 -4.69 -15.87 -29.43
N ASP A 150 -5.87 -16.12 -28.87
CA ASP A 150 -6.13 -15.90 -27.44
C ASP A 150 -5.37 -16.95 -26.61
N LEU A 151 -4.60 -16.50 -25.66
CA LEU A 151 -3.86 -17.32 -24.68
C LEU A 151 -4.55 -17.35 -23.32
N GLY A 152 -5.62 -16.58 -23.14
CA GLY A 152 -6.40 -16.50 -21.91
C GLY A 152 -6.29 -15.17 -21.18
N ASN A 153 -6.98 -15.08 -20.05
CA ASN A 153 -6.96 -13.89 -19.20
C ASN A 153 -5.77 -13.98 -18.23
N TYR A 154 -4.85 -13.05 -18.37
CA TYR A 154 -3.60 -13.03 -17.61
C TYR A 154 -3.50 -11.87 -16.64
N VAL A 155 -4.34 -10.84 -16.75
CA VAL A 155 -4.22 -9.65 -15.91
C VAL A 155 -5.53 -9.38 -15.18
N GLY A 156 -5.46 -9.38 -13.86
CA GLY A 156 -6.59 -9.08 -12.99
C GLY A 156 -7.14 -7.65 -13.21
N ALA A 157 -8.41 -7.44 -12.90
CA ALA A 157 -9.13 -6.18 -13.21
C ALA A 157 -8.40 -4.91 -12.75
N SER A 158 -7.78 -4.95 -11.57
CA SER A 158 -7.08 -3.80 -10.98
C SER A 158 -5.72 -3.46 -11.61
N ALA A 159 -5.22 -4.30 -12.53
CA ALA A 159 -3.93 -4.11 -13.18
C ALA A 159 -4.04 -4.07 -14.72
N ARG A 160 -5.26 -4.02 -15.25
CA ARG A 160 -5.48 -3.96 -16.70
C ARG A 160 -5.03 -2.61 -17.27
N PRO A 161 -4.42 -2.60 -18.45
CA PRO A 161 -4.16 -1.35 -19.14
C PRO A 161 -5.48 -0.71 -19.64
N ASP A 162 -5.52 0.62 -19.69
CA ASP A 162 -6.66 1.35 -20.26
C ASP A 162 -6.85 1.03 -21.74
N ASP A 163 -5.72 0.90 -22.46
CA ASP A 163 -5.67 0.54 -23.87
C ASP A 163 -4.89 -0.76 -24.10
N THR A 164 -5.02 -1.35 -25.30
CA THR A 164 -4.25 -2.53 -25.68
C THR A 164 -2.75 -2.23 -25.74
N VAL A 165 -1.96 -2.91 -24.91
CA VAL A 165 -0.49 -2.81 -24.91
C VAL A 165 0.11 -3.94 -25.74
N GLN A 166 0.99 -3.60 -26.69
CA GLN A 166 1.69 -4.56 -27.55
C GLN A 166 3.18 -4.59 -27.22
N PHE A 167 3.76 -5.77 -27.27
CA PHE A 167 5.17 -6.01 -27.00
C PHE A 167 5.69 -7.25 -27.73
N ILE A 168 7.00 -7.36 -27.90
CA ILE A 168 7.63 -8.49 -28.59
C ILE A 168 8.25 -9.42 -27.54
N GLU A 169 8.08 -10.73 -27.73
CA GLU A 169 8.74 -11.70 -26.87
C GLU A 169 10.27 -11.68 -27.05
N GLN A 170 11.00 -12.28 -26.12
CA GLN A 170 12.45 -12.16 -26.00
C GLN A 170 13.23 -12.56 -27.28
N TYR A 171 12.71 -13.50 -28.07
CA TYR A 171 13.37 -14.01 -29.27
C TYR A 171 12.93 -13.34 -30.57
N GLY A 172 12.00 -12.39 -30.51
CA GLY A 172 11.59 -11.57 -31.65
C GLY A 172 10.68 -12.27 -32.67
N SER A 173 10.24 -13.50 -32.41
CA SER A 173 9.43 -14.29 -33.34
C SER A 173 7.94 -14.12 -33.15
N VAL A 174 7.53 -13.63 -31.99
CA VAL A 174 6.13 -13.49 -31.57
C VAL A 174 5.88 -12.09 -31.07
N ILE A 175 4.80 -11.47 -31.53
CA ILE A 175 4.23 -10.29 -30.92
C ILE A 175 3.09 -10.69 -29.98
N LEU A 176 3.07 -10.08 -28.82
CA LEU A 176 2.06 -10.27 -27.79
C LEU A 176 1.27 -8.98 -27.61
N ARG A 177 0.02 -9.09 -27.17
CA ARG A 177 -0.73 -7.93 -26.69
C ARG A 177 -1.60 -8.30 -25.48
N ILE A 178 -1.66 -7.37 -24.55
CA ILE A 178 -2.62 -7.41 -23.43
C ILE A 178 -3.72 -6.41 -23.76
N LYS A 179 -4.95 -6.90 -23.78
CA LYS A 179 -6.14 -6.07 -24.05
C LYS A 179 -6.64 -5.41 -22.77
N SER A 180 -7.41 -4.36 -22.90
CA SER A 180 -8.06 -3.66 -21.78
C SER A 180 -8.96 -4.57 -20.90
N ASN A 181 -9.40 -5.73 -21.42
CA ASN A 181 -10.11 -6.75 -20.63
C ASN A 181 -9.18 -7.73 -19.89
N GLY A 182 -7.85 -7.59 -20.01
CA GLY A 182 -6.84 -8.43 -19.38
C GLY A 182 -6.45 -9.69 -20.18
N ASN A 183 -7.04 -9.93 -21.34
CA ASN A 183 -6.67 -11.07 -22.18
C ASN A 183 -5.33 -10.85 -22.84
N LEU A 184 -4.49 -11.89 -22.82
CA LEU A 184 -3.24 -11.98 -23.56
C LEU A 184 -3.49 -12.68 -24.87
N GLU A 185 -3.08 -12.06 -25.95
CA GLU A 185 -3.12 -12.64 -27.31
C GLU A 185 -1.71 -12.63 -27.92
N ALA A 186 -1.45 -13.59 -28.80
CA ALA A 186 -0.18 -13.72 -29.50
C ALA A 186 -0.38 -13.99 -30.99
N ARG A 187 0.56 -13.50 -31.83
CA ARG A 187 0.68 -13.91 -33.23
C ARG A 187 2.14 -14.01 -33.65
N SER A 188 2.40 -14.88 -34.64
CA SER A 188 3.73 -14.98 -35.26
C SER A 188 4.07 -13.77 -36.11
N LEU A 189 5.32 -13.35 -36.07
CA LEU A 189 5.91 -12.32 -36.92
C LEU A 189 6.67 -12.91 -38.12
N THR A 190 6.88 -14.22 -38.16
CA THR A 190 7.75 -14.88 -39.18
C THR A 190 7.04 -15.20 -40.52
N GLY A 191 5.76 -14.86 -40.66
CA GLY A 191 4.96 -15.18 -41.83
C GLY A 191 4.42 -16.63 -41.86
N SER A 192 4.83 -17.45 -40.91
CA SER A 192 4.33 -18.83 -40.70
C SER A 192 4.03 -19.08 -39.22
N SER A 193 3.30 -20.14 -38.90
CA SER A 193 3.07 -20.53 -37.51
C SER A 193 4.39 -20.91 -36.83
N VAL A 194 4.57 -20.49 -35.59
CA VAL A 194 5.75 -20.77 -34.76
C VAL A 194 5.31 -21.62 -33.57
N THR A 195 6.03 -22.71 -33.30
CA THR A 195 5.87 -23.46 -32.03
C THR A 195 6.95 -23.00 -31.07
N ALA A 196 6.54 -22.25 -30.06
CA ALA A 196 7.43 -21.81 -28.99
C ALA A 196 7.41 -22.83 -27.85
N SER A 197 8.56 -23.32 -27.41
CA SER A 197 8.71 -24.17 -26.24
C SER A 197 8.57 -23.38 -24.93
N SER A 198 8.87 -22.10 -24.98
CA SER A 198 8.59 -21.13 -23.92
C SER A 198 8.32 -19.75 -24.52
N LEU A 199 7.51 -18.95 -23.83
CA LEU A 199 7.31 -17.54 -24.11
C LEU A 199 7.83 -16.72 -22.93
N ILE A 200 8.77 -15.83 -23.19
CA ILE A 200 9.33 -14.93 -22.18
C ILE A 200 9.16 -13.49 -22.70
N ALA A 201 8.50 -12.66 -21.93
CA ALA A 201 8.29 -11.28 -22.28
C ALA A 201 8.21 -10.37 -21.04
N TYR A 202 8.60 -9.13 -21.21
CA TYR A 202 8.56 -8.09 -20.21
C TYR A 202 7.91 -6.85 -20.80
N VAL A 203 6.98 -6.26 -20.09
CA VAL A 203 6.33 -5.02 -20.50
C VAL A 203 5.85 -4.22 -19.29
N ASN A 204 5.81 -2.90 -19.45
CA ASN A 204 5.28 -1.99 -18.43
C ASN A 204 4.18 -1.15 -19.06
N TRP A 205 3.16 -0.82 -18.28
CA TRP A 205 2.11 0.14 -18.66
C TRP A 205 1.62 0.94 -17.46
N LYS A 206 0.99 2.06 -17.75
CA LYS A 206 0.23 2.83 -16.75
C LYS A 206 -1.18 2.26 -16.59
N ILE A 207 -1.73 2.44 -15.39
CA ILE A 207 -3.11 2.13 -15.01
C ILE A 207 -3.78 3.38 -14.47
#